data_e88108252f9a716db0a3ae6e3dc15f3c
#
_entry.id   e88108252f9a716db0a3ae6e3dc15f3c
#
_cell.length_a   1.000
_cell.length_b   1.000
_cell.length_c   1.000
_cell.angle_alpha   90.00
_cell.angle_beta   90.00
_cell.angle_gamma   90.00
#
_symmetry.space_group_name_H-M   'P 1'
#
loop_
_entity.id
_entity.type
_entity.pdbx_description
1 polymer ?
#
loop_
_entity_poly.entity_id
_entity_poly.type
_entity_poly.pdbx_seq_one_letter_code
_entity_poly.pdbx_strand_id
1 'polypeptide(L)'
;MTLPFKPHYIALICSAGLLAAAGTLYVKSREPVAPDAPPAVAVTAPEAAPAPVTYTTAQITQWVAPIALYPDPLLSQVLMASTYPDSVTQAVQWSKDHPGQQGDAAVKAVANQPWDASVKSLVAFPQLTGMMGEDPQWVTNLGNAFLAQPQDVMDAVQKLRQLAQQTGSLKSTPQQTVTTAKRVASSTSPHSTNSAPTVIKIEPSNPQVVY
;
A
#
# COMPACT_ATOMS: atom_id res chain seq x y z
N MET A 1 46.90 11.73 0.92
CA MET A 1 46.49 13.12 1.18
C MET A 1 45.21 13.10 1.97
N THR A 2 45.33 13.27 3.26
CA THR A 2 44.26 13.24 4.24
C THR A 2 43.89 14.67 4.61
N LEU A 3 42.60 15.03 4.55
CA LEU A 3 42.14 16.28 5.11
C LEU A 3 41.08 15.99 6.18
N PRO A 4 41.26 16.44 7.41
CA PRO A 4 40.31 16.27 8.48
C PRO A 4 39.32 17.46 8.56
N PHE A 5 38.04 17.20 8.64
CA PHE A 5 37.04 18.22 9.00
C PHE A 5 36.83 18.23 10.51
N LYS A 6 37.05 19.39 11.12
CA LYS A 6 36.84 19.67 12.55
C LYS A 6 35.41 20.12 12.82
N PRO A 7 34.82 19.76 13.97
CA PRO A 7 33.50 20.28 14.40
C PRO A 7 33.68 21.66 15.05
N HIS A 8 32.77 22.59 14.71
CA HIS A 8 32.70 23.89 15.36
C HIS A 8 31.59 23.88 16.41
N TYR A 9 32.06 24.03 17.65
CA TYR A 9 31.25 24.44 18.80
C TYR A 9 30.81 25.90 18.62
N ILE A 10 29.54 26.20 18.90
CA ILE A 10 29.10 27.55 19.16
C ILE A 10 28.43 27.59 20.52
N ALA A 11 29.01 28.45 21.33
CA ALA A 11 28.79 28.62 22.75
C ALA A 11 27.55 29.45 23.09
N LEU A 12 27.00 29.11 24.22
CA LEU A 12 26.23 29.90 25.20
C LEU A 12 26.37 31.41 25.11
N ILE A 13 25.26 32.14 25.21
CA ILE A 13 25.20 33.47 25.82
C ILE A 13 24.05 33.51 26.81
N CYS A 14 24.40 33.52 28.07
CA CYS A 14 23.57 33.98 29.19
C CYS A 14 23.50 35.51 29.17
N SER A 15 22.34 36.09 29.39
CA SER A 15 22.23 37.46 29.87
C SER A 15 21.14 37.56 30.95
N ALA A 16 21.62 37.74 32.14
CA ALA A 16 20.86 38.15 33.31
C ALA A 16 20.57 39.64 33.21
N GLY A 17 19.37 40.05 33.53
CA GLY A 17 18.96 41.45 33.66
C GLY A 17 18.10 41.63 34.91
N LEU A 18 18.63 42.42 35.82
CA LEU A 18 18.24 42.67 37.22
C LEU A 18 17.12 43.75 37.34
N LEU A 19 16.20 43.51 38.27
CA LEU A 19 15.58 44.42 39.25
C LEU A 19 15.01 45.80 38.84
N ALA A 20 13.73 46.01 39.16
CA ALA A 20 13.25 47.21 39.82
C ALA A 20 12.02 46.89 40.68
N ALA A 21 12.20 47.14 41.97
CA ALA A 21 11.16 47.12 42.99
C ALA A 21 10.43 48.48 43.01
N ALA A 22 9.09 48.45 43.11
CA ALA A 22 8.33 49.55 43.64
C ALA A 22 7.08 49.00 44.30
N GLY A 23 7.03 49.11 45.62
CA GLY A 23 5.89 48.76 46.44
C GLY A 23 4.81 49.83 46.39
N THR A 24 3.57 49.39 46.50
CA THR A 24 2.48 50.21 47.07
C THR A 24 1.48 49.31 47.82
N LEU A 25 1.26 49.73 48.99
CA LEU A 25 0.41 49.33 50.09
C LEU A 25 -1.03 48.88 49.72
N TYR A 26 -1.41 47.72 50.23
CA TYR A 26 -2.45 47.44 51.19
C TYR A 26 -3.84 48.07 50.95
N VAL A 27 -4.78 47.31 50.47
CA VAL A 27 -6.19 47.38 50.85
C VAL A 27 -6.73 45.96 51.03
N LYS A 28 -7.10 45.69 52.28
CA LYS A 28 -7.71 44.43 52.71
C LYS A 28 -9.20 44.53 52.41
N SER A 29 -9.67 43.88 51.37
CA SER A 29 -11.10 43.60 51.21
C SER A 29 -11.31 42.11 51.30
N ARG A 30 -12.02 41.68 52.31
CA ARG A 30 -12.54 40.32 52.45
C ARG A 30 -13.63 40.14 51.45
N GLU A 31 -13.36 39.29 50.44
CA GLU A 31 -14.39 38.67 49.64
C GLU A 31 -14.64 37.23 50.09
N PRO A 32 -15.89 36.74 50.00
CA PRO A 32 -16.27 35.45 50.52
C PRO A 32 -15.64 34.30 49.70
N VAL A 33 -15.10 33.33 50.43
CA VAL A 33 -14.57 32.08 49.88
C VAL A 33 -15.71 31.34 49.17
N ALA A 34 -15.63 31.26 47.85
CA ALA A 34 -16.42 30.33 47.06
C ALA A 34 -15.82 28.91 47.19
N PRO A 35 -16.63 27.87 47.30
CA PRO A 35 -16.15 26.49 47.42
C PRO A 35 -15.30 26.10 46.24
N ASP A 36 -14.17 25.43 46.51
CA ASP A 36 -13.28 24.81 45.53
C ASP A 36 -14.06 23.98 44.51
N ALA A 37 -14.08 24.45 43.25
CA ALA A 37 -14.47 23.62 42.13
C ALA A 37 -13.33 22.63 41.84
N PRO A 38 -13.63 21.34 41.65
CA PRO A 38 -12.60 20.38 41.30
C PRO A 38 -11.90 20.81 40.01
N PRO A 39 -10.58 20.53 39.83
CA PRO A 39 -9.86 20.90 38.63
C PRO A 39 -10.54 20.24 37.42
N ALA A 40 -10.95 21.07 36.45
CA ALA A 40 -11.47 20.59 35.17
C ALA A 40 -10.38 19.76 34.51
N VAL A 41 -10.56 18.45 34.46
CA VAL A 41 -9.77 17.56 33.63
C VAL A 41 -9.95 18.05 32.18
N ALA A 42 -8.89 18.60 31.62
CA ALA A 42 -8.85 18.92 30.20
C ALA A 42 -9.09 17.61 29.43
N VAL A 43 -10.30 17.46 28.93
CA VAL A 43 -10.62 16.38 27.99
C VAL A 43 -9.82 16.70 26.72
N THR A 44 -8.70 16.02 26.57
CA THR A 44 -7.93 16.05 25.32
C THR A 44 -8.89 15.66 24.20
N ALA A 45 -9.16 16.58 23.28
CA ALA A 45 -9.96 16.28 22.11
C ALA A 45 -9.33 15.05 21.40
N PRO A 46 -10.15 14.09 20.93
CA PRO A 46 -9.61 12.97 20.19
C PRO A 46 -8.77 13.49 19.03
N GLU A 47 -7.50 13.10 18.97
CA GLU A 47 -6.61 13.38 17.86
C GLU A 47 -7.32 12.92 16.59
N ALA A 48 -7.55 13.87 15.67
CA ALA A 48 -8.25 13.58 14.42
C ALA A 48 -7.53 12.45 13.72
N ALA A 49 -8.24 11.35 13.43
CA ALA A 49 -7.69 10.24 12.68
C ALA A 49 -7.06 10.77 11.37
N PRO A 50 -5.88 10.29 10.98
CA PRO A 50 -5.21 10.74 9.76
C PRO A 50 -6.17 10.58 8.58
N ALA A 51 -6.25 11.61 7.72
CA ALA A 51 -7.10 11.59 6.53
C ALA A 51 -6.72 10.38 5.67
N PRO A 52 -7.71 9.67 5.09
CA PRO A 52 -7.43 8.51 4.24
C PRO A 52 -6.53 8.93 3.07
N VAL A 53 -5.45 8.18 2.89
CA VAL A 53 -4.54 8.40 1.76
C VAL A 53 -5.30 8.06 0.48
N THR A 54 -5.36 9.00 -0.45
CA THR A 54 -6.03 8.84 -1.74
C THR A 54 -5.01 8.94 -2.87
N TYR A 55 -5.01 7.98 -3.76
CA TYR A 55 -4.15 7.94 -4.94
C TYR A 55 -4.95 8.33 -6.19
N THR A 56 -4.30 9.00 -7.13
CA THR A 56 -4.93 9.34 -8.41
C THR A 56 -5.07 8.12 -9.31
N THR A 57 -6.06 8.13 -10.20
CA THR A 57 -6.23 7.07 -11.22
C THR A 57 -4.97 6.86 -12.06
N ALA A 58 -4.20 7.93 -12.35
CA ALA A 58 -2.95 7.82 -13.10
C ALA A 58 -1.88 7.04 -12.33
N GLN A 59 -1.71 7.31 -11.02
CA GLN A 59 -0.78 6.58 -10.17
C GLN A 59 -1.16 5.10 -10.08
N ILE A 60 -2.43 4.81 -9.78
CA ILE A 60 -2.94 3.43 -9.71
C ILE A 60 -2.71 2.71 -11.05
N THR A 61 -3.06 3.35 -12.17
CA THR A 61 -2.85 2.78 -13.51
C THR A 61 -1.38 2.44 -13.77
N GLN A 62 -0.46 3.33 -13.36
CA GLN A 62 0.98 3.09 -13.49
C GLN A 62 1.43 1.87 -12.68
N TRP A 63 0.94 1.73 -11.44
CA TRP A 63 1.35 0.62 -10.58
C TRP A 63 0.77 -0.72 -11.00
N VAL A 64 -0.44 -0.76 -11.55
CA VAL A 64 -1.04 -2.03 -12.01
C VAL A 64 -0.60 -2.44 -13.43
N ALA A 65 -0.02 -1.51 -14.22
CA ALA A 65 0.33 -1.78 -15.61
C ALA A 65 1.20 -3.03 -15.81
N PRO A 66 2.24 -3.30 -15.00
CA PRO A 66 3.09 -4.49 -15.16
C PRO A 66 2.35 -5.82 -14.97
N ILE A 67 1.25 -5.81 -14.20
CA ILE A 67 0.54 -7.02 -13.77
C ILE A 67 -0.88 -7.14 -14.35
N ALA A 68 -1.40 -6.10 -14.98
CA ALA A 68 -2.79 -6.04 -15.45
C ALA A 68 -3.18 -7.18 -16.40
N LEU A 69 -2.24 -7.70 -17.18
CA LEU A 69 -2.46 -8.76 -18.17
C LEU A 69 -2.16 -10.17 -17.62
N TYR A 70 -1.83 -10.29 -16.35
CA TYR A 70 -1.71 -11.62 -15.74
C TYR A 70 -3.06 -12.31 -15.59
N PRO A 71 -3.09 -13.65 -15.62
CA PRO A 71 -4.29 -14.42 -15.29
C PRO A 71 -4.88 -14.02 -13.93
N ASP A 72 -6.21 -14.02 -13.82
CA ASP A 72 -6.93 -13.53 -12.63
C ASP A 72 -6.45 -14.16 -11.31
N PRO A 73 -6.18 -15.49 -11.24
CA PRO A 73 -5.67 -16.08 -10.00
C PRO A 73 -4.32 -15.51 -9.58
N LEU A 74 -3.40 -15.31 -10.55
CA LEU A 74 -2.07 -14.77 -10.26
C LEU A 74 -2.13 -13.29 -9.93
N LEU A 75 -2.93 -12.51 -10.65
CA LEU A 75 -3.16 -11.09 -10.36
C LEU A 75 -3.66 -10.90 -8.92
N SER A 76 -4.64 -11.71 -8.50
CA SER A 76 -5.18 -11.65 -7.14
C SER A 76 -4.12 -11.96 -6.08
N GLN A 77 -3.25 -12.94 -6.35
CA GLN A 77 -2.13 -13.27 -5.45
C GLN A 77 -1.11 -12.14 -5.36
N VAL A 78 -0.75 -11.51 -6.48
CA VAL A 78 0.18 -10.36 -6.50
C VAL A 78 -0.40 -9.18 -5.72
N LEU A 79 -1.66 -8.82 -5.95
CA LEU A 79 -2.32 -7.72 -5.24
C LEU A 79 -2.38 -7.98 -3.73
N MET A 80 -2.73 -9.21 -3.33
CA MET A 80 -2.76 -9.57 -1.92
C MET A 80 -1.35 -9.58 -1.32
N ALA A 81 -0.37 -10.19 -1.98
CA ALA A 81 1.00 -10.24 -1.50
C ALA A 81 1.64 -8.86 -1.37
N SER A 82 1.31 -7.90 -2.25
CA SER A 82 1.83 -6.54 -2.17
C SER A 82 1.40 -5.79 -0.90
N THR A 83 0.37 -6.26 -0.20
CA THR A 83 -0.01 -5.73 1.12
C THR A 83 0.93 -6.17 2.25
N TYR A 84 1.88 -7.08 1.96
CA TYR A 84 2.90 -7.59 2.89
C TYR A 84 4.32 -7.34 2.33
N PRO A 85 4.75 -6.07 2.13
CA PRO A 85 5.98 -5.75 1.40
C PRO A 85 7.24 -6.34 2.04
N ASP A 86 7.30 -6.43 3.37
CA ASP A 86 8.43 -7.02 4.08
C ASP A 86 8.55 -8.53 3.80
N SER A 87 7.41 -9.23 3.77
CA SER A 87 7.38 -10.66 3.44
C SER A 87 7.73 -10.91 1.96
N VAL A 88 7.30 -10.02 1.07
CA VAL A 88 7.69 -10.07 -0.35
C VAL A 88 9.20 -9.89 -0.49
N THR A 89 9.81 -8.95 0.22
CA THR A 89 11.26 -8.75 0.22
C THR A 89 12.01 -10.00 0.67
N GLN A 90 11.52 -10.67 1.72
CA GLN A 90 12.09 -11.95 2.20
C GLN A 90 11.90 -13.08 1.16
N ALA A 91 10.75 -13.15 0.51
CA ALA A 91 10.46 -14.14 -0.52
C ALA A 91 11.35 -13.93 -1.77
N VAL A 92 11.59 -12.69 -2.16
CA VAL A 92 12.54 -12.33 -3.22
C VAL A 92 13.96 -12.78 -2.88
N GLN A 93 14.42 -12.52 -1.65
CA GLN A 93 15.73 -12.98 -1.20
C GLN A 93 15.82 -14.51 -1.21
N TRP A 94 14.80 -15.17 -0.65
CA TRP A 94 14.72 -16.63 -0.66
C TRP A 94 14.81 -17.19 -2.08
N SER A 95 14.07 -16.62 -3.04
CA SER A 95 14.10 -17.06 -4.44
C SER A 95 15.47 -16.89 -5.10
N LYS A 96 16.21 -15.83 -4.76
CA LYS A 96 17.59 -15.59 -5.22
C LYS A 96 18.56 -16.63 -4.65
N ASP A 97 18.36 -17.02 -3.41
CA ASP A 97 19.21 -18.00 -2.72
C ASP A 97 18.91 -19.45 -3.18
N HIS A 98 17.74 -19.68 -3.81
CA HIS A 98 17.27 -20.99 -4.27
C HIS A 98 16.90 -21.00 -5.76
N PRO A 99 17.82 -20.69 -6.70
CA PRO A 99 17.49 -20.46 -8.11
C PRO A 99 16.95 -21.70 -8.85
N GLY A 100 17.10 -22.89 -8.27
CA GLY A 100 16.54 -24.14 -8.81
C GLY A 100 15.14 -24.48 -8.30
N GLN A 101 14.60 -23.69 -7.36
CA GLN A 101 13.28 -23.93 -6.77
C GLN A 101 12.24 -23.11 -7.51
N GLN A 102 11.22 -23.80 -8.07
CA GLN A 102 10.10 -23.17 -8.77
C GLN A 102 8.85 -24.05 -8.70
N GLY A 103 7.69 -23.49 -9.02
CA GLY A 103 6.42 -24.21 -8.98
C GLY A 103 6.10 -24.74 -7.58
N ASP A 104 5.44 -25.89 -7.53
CA ASP A 104 5.01 -26.54 -6.28
C ASP A 104 6.17 -26.89 -5.33
N ALA A 105 7.35 -27.18 -5.87
CA ALA A 105 8.51 -27.48 -5.05
C ALA A 105 8.94 -26.27 -4.22
N ALA A 106 8.95 -25.08 -4.82
CA ALA A 106 9.24 -23.83 -4.10
C ALA A 106 8.20 -23.53 -3.03
N VAL A 107 6.91 -23.66 -3.35
CA VAL A 107 5.82 -23.46 -2.38
C VAL A 107 5.94 -24.39 -1.17
N LYS A 108 6.25 -25.67 -1.41
CA LYS A 108 6.48 -26.66 -0.34
C LYS A 108 7.69 -26.31 0.52
N ALA A 109 8.77 -25.81 -0.10
CA ALA A 109 9.98 -25.45 0.61
C ALA A 109 9.77 -24.25 1.56
N VAL A 110 8.85 -23.34 1.24
CA VAL A 110 8.52 -22.19 2.09
C VAL A 110 7.30 -22.38 2.97
N ALA A 111 6.75 -23.61 3.05
CA ALA A 111 5.52 -23.88 3.80
C ALA A 111 5.58 -23.40 5.27
N ASN A 112 6.73 -23.53 5.91
CA ASN A 112 6.97 -23.15 7.30
C ASN A 112 7.40 -21.69 7.50
N GLN A 113 7.53 -20.90 6.43
CA GLN A 113 7.84 -19.47 6.55
C GLN A 113 6.64 -18.73 7.17
N PRO A 114 6.87 -17.67 7.97
CA PRO A 114 5.80 -16.91 8.62
C PRO A 114 5.11 -15.92 7.66
N TRP A 115 5.14 -16.20 6.35
CA TRP A 115 4.57 -15.33 5.32
C TRP A 115 3.09 -15.65 5.09
N ASP A 116 2.36 -14.67 4.57
CA ASP A 116 1.00 -14.88 4.07
C ASP A 116 0.98 -15.91 2.92
N ALA A 117 -0.16 -16.58 2.75
CA ALA A 117 -0.33 -17.62 1.73
C ALA A 117 -0.11 -17.07 0.31
N SER A 118 -0.51 -15.79 0.06
CA SER A 118 -0.29 -15.12 -1.23
C SER A 118 1.20 -14.96 -1.53
N VAL A 119 2.00 -14.56 -0.54
CA VAL A 119 3.46 -14.43 -0.67
C VAL A 119 4.11 -15.78 -0.89
N LYS A 120 3.71 -16.81 -0.14
CA LYS A 120 4.20 -18.20 -0.34
C LYS A 120 3.93 -18.71 -1.75
N SER A 121 2.76 -18.38 -2.32
CA SER A 121 2.39 -18.78 -3.67
C SER A 121 3.27 -18.12 -4.75
N LEU A 122 3.74 -16.88 -4.50
CA LEU A 122 4.56 -16.15 -5.47
C LEU A 122 5.93 -16.78 -5.72
N VAL A 123 6.50 -17.51 -4.76
CA VAL A 123 7.81 -18.17 -4.95
C VAL A 123 7.77 -19.26 -6.02
N ALA A 124 6.56 -19.73 -6.41
CA ALA A 124 6.40 -20.61 -7.56
C ALA A 124 6.84 -19.96 -8.88
N PHE A 125 6.87 -18.62 -8.92
CA PHE A 125 7.13 -17.80 -10.10
C PHE A 125 8.40 -16.94 -9.92
N PRO A 126 9.60 -17.49 -10.13
CA PRO A 126 10.85 -16.77 -9.85
C PRO A 126 11.02 -15.47 -10.65
N GLN A 127 10.50 -15.44 -11.89
CA GLN A 127 10.53 -14.22 -12.72
C GLN A 127 9.67 -13.10 -12.13
N LEU A 128 8.50 -13.45 -11.61
CA LEU A 128 7.60 -12.49 -10.96
C LEU A 128 8.19 -11.98 -9.65
N THR A 129 8.70 -12.88 -8.79
CA THR A 129 9.39 -12.47 -7.56
C THR A 129 10.62 -11.63 -7.85
N GLY A 130 11.36 -11.94 -8.91
CA GLY A 130 12.48 -11.14 -9.41
C GLY A 130 12.03 -9.70 -9.75
N MET A 131 11.00 -9.57 -10.56
CA MET A 131 10.43 -8.27 -10.94
C MET A 131 9.96 -7.47 -9.70
N MET A 132 9.30 -8.11 -8.75
CA MET A 132 8.88 -7.46 -7.50
C MET A 132 10.09 -7.02 -6.65
N GLY A 133 11.21 -7.69 -6.77
CA GLY A 133 12.46 -7.37 -6.07
C GLY A 133 13.27 -6.24 -6.71
N GLU A 134 13.01 -5.89 -7.97
CA GLU A 134 13.67 -4.78 -8.66
C GLU A 134 13.23 -3.41 -8.13
N ASP A 135 11.95 -3.29 -7.76
CA ASP A 135 11.38 -2.05 -7.19
C ASP A 135 10.47 -2.35 -5.97
N PRO A 136 11.06 -2.46 -4.77
CA PRO A 136 10.30 -2.65 -3.54
C PRO A 136 9.32 -1.50 -3.23
N GLN A 137 9.62 -0.28 -3.71
CA GLN A 137 8.73 0.85 -3.54
C GLN A 137 7.46 0.70 -4.38
N TRP A 138 7.58 0.15 -5.58
CA TRP A 138 6.43 -0.20 -6.41
C TRP A 138 5.52 -1.21 -5.70
N VAL A 139 6.08 -2.26 -5.07
CA VAL A 139 5.31 -3.24 -4.29
C VAL A 139 4.55 -2.56 -3.16
N THR A 140 5.21 -1.69 -2.41
CA THR A 140 4.60 -0.93 -1.30
C THR A 140 3.47 -0.02 -1.79
N ASN A 141 3.70 0.71 -2.88
CA ASN A 141 2.70 1.61 -3.46
C ASN A 141 1.47 0.85 -3.98
N LEU A 142 1.70 -0.27 -4.66
CA LEU A 142 0.63 -1.14 -5.15
C LEU A 142 -0.21 -1.71 -4.00
N GLY A 143 0.45 -2.20 -2.95
CA GLY A 143 -0.22 -2.73 -1.75
C GLY A 143 -1.05 -1.66 -1.03
N ASN A 144 -0.47 -0.48 -0.81
CA ASN A 144 -1.17 0.64 -0.18
C ASN A 144 -2.38 1.11 -1.01
N ALA A 145 -2.24 1.19 -2.34
CA ALA A 145 -3.34 1.53 -3.23
C ALA A 145 -4.45 0.47 -3.17
N PHE A 146 -4.09 -0.80 -3.15
CA PHE A 146 -5.05 -1.90 -3.08
C PHE A 146 -5.81 -1.91 -1.74
N LEU A 147 -5.15 -1.60 -0.62
CA LEU A 147 -5.79 -1.49 0.69
C LEU A 147 -6.72 -0.27 0.79
N ALA A 148 -6.28 0.87 0.25
CA ALA A 148 -7.04 2.13 0.34
C ALA A 148 -8.19 2.21 -0.67
N GLN A 149 -7.98 1.74 -1.90
CA GLN A 149 -8.86 1.94 -3.06
C GLN A 149 -8.96 0.67 -3.92
N PRO A 150 -9.42 -0.48 -3.38
CA PRO A 150 -9.43 -1.75 -4.11
C PRO A 150 -10.26 -1.69 -5.41
N GLN A 151 -11.38 -0.93 -5.40
CA GLN A 151 -12.22 -0.80 -6.57
C GLN A 151 -11.51 -0.03 -7.70
N ASP A 152 -10.83 1.06 -7.38
CA ASP A 152 -10.09 1.87 -8.37
C ASP A 152 -8.92 1.07 -8.97
N VAL A 153 -8.26 0.22 -8.16
CA VAL A 153 -7.22 -0.70 -8.63
C VAL A 153 -7.81 -1.69 -9.64
N MET A 154 -8.94 -2.31 -9.33
CA MET A 154 -9.60 -3.26 -10.25
C MET A 154 -10.12 -2.57 -11.51
N ASP A 155 -10.65 -1.36 -11.40
CA ASP A 155 -11.13 -0.59 -12.55
C ASP A 155 -9.97 -0.19 -13.47
N ALA A 156 -8.81 0.17 -12.91
CA ALA A 156 -7.58 0.43 -13.67
C ALA A 156 -7.09 -0.83 -14.41
N VAL A 157 -7.10 -2.00 -13.75
CA VAL A 157 -6.79 -3.29 -14.39
C VAL A 157 -7.72 -3.53 -15.59
N GLN A 158 -9.04 -3.38 -15.40
CA GLN A 158 -10.01 -3.60 -16.46
C GLN A 158 -9.82 -2.63 -17.63
N LYS A 159 -9.51 -1.37 -17.35
CA LYS A 159 -9.21 -0.36 -18.38
C LYS A 159 -7.99 -0.74 -19.23
N LEU A 160 -6.92 -1.21 -18.60
CA LEU A 160 -5.73 -1.68 -19.31
C LEU A 160 -5.99 -2.94 -20.14
N ARG A 161 -6.78 -3.90 -19.63
CA ARG A 161 -7.20 -5.08 -20.38
C ARG A 161 -8.05 -4.73 -21.60
N GLN A 162 -8.99 -3.78 -21.45
CA GLN A 162 -9.79 -3.27 -22.56
C GLN A 162 -8.90 -2.65 -23.65
N LEU A 163 -7.94 -1.82 -23.26
CA LEU A 163 -6.98 -1.23 -24.19
C LEU A 163 -6.15 -2.30 -24.90
N ALA A 164 -5.63 -3.28 -24.16
CA ALA A 164 -4.86 -4.39 -24.73
C ALA A 164 -5.69 -5.26 -25.68
N GLN A 165 -6.98 -5.46 -25.40
CA GLN A 165 -7.90 -6.17 -26.30
C GLN A 165 -8.17 -5.36 -27.58
N GLN A 166 -8.40 -4.05 -27.47
CA GLN A 166 -8.62 -3.15 -28.61
C GLN A 166 -7.40 -3.07 -29.53
N THR A 167 -6.19 -3.04 -28.96
CA THR A 167 -4.94 -3.05 -29.74
C THR A 167 -4.55 -4.43 -30.25
N GLY A 168 -5.30 -5.48 -29.89
CA GLY A 168 -5.01 -6.85 -30.27
C GLY A 168 -3.85 -7.51 -29.51
N SER A 169 -3.33 -6.84 -28.48
CA SER A 169 -2.26 -7.37 -27.61
C SER A 169 -2.77 -8.43 -26.63
N LEU A 170 -4.05 -8.36 -26.25
CA LEU A 170 -4.70 -9.36 -25.39
C LEU A 170 -5.63 -10.26 -26.21
N LYS A 171 -5.26 -11.50 -26.35
CA LYS A 171 -6.03 -12.54 -27.09
C LYS A 171 -5.96 -13.86 -26.34
N SER A 172 -6.94 -14.73 -26.58
CA SER A 172 -6.85 -16.13 -26.18
C SER A 172 -5.70 -16.84 -26.93
N THR A 173 -4.97 -17.64 -26.20
CA THR A 173 -3.85 -18.48 -26.70
C THR A 173 -4.04 -19.90 -26.19
N PRO A 174 -3.21 -20.88 -26.63
CA PRO A 174 -3.25 -22.21 -26.04
C PRO A 174 -3.01 -22.22 -24.50
N GLN A 175 -2.35 -21.19 -23.95
CA GLN A 175 -1.98 -21.09 -22.54
C GLN A 175 -3.01 -20.33 -21.72
N GLN A 176 -3.80 -19.43 -22.33
CA GLN A 176 -4.77 -18.60 -21.62
C GLN A 176 -6.06 -18.41 -22.42
N THR A 177 -7.17 -18.36 -21.70
CA THR A 177 -8.49 -18.03 -22.26
C THR A 177 -8.88 -16.63 -21.82
N VAL A 178 -9.16 -15.75 -22.78
CA VAL A 178 -9.67 -14.40 -22.54
C VAL A 178 -11.16 -14.39 -22.80
N THR A 179 -11.95 -14.11 -21.76
CA THR A 179 -13.40 -14.02 -21.85
C THR A 179 -13.87 -12.62 -21.49
N THR A 180 -14.96 -12.18 -22.14
CA THR A 180 -15.57 -10.89 -21.92
C THR A 180 -16.99 -11.11 -21.41
N ALA A 181 -17.26 -10.67 -20.19
CA ALA A 181 -18.60 -10.74 -19.57
C ALA A 181 -19.12 -9.33 -19.26
N LYS A 182 -20.40 -9.11 -19.46
CA LYS A 182 -21.06 -7.90 -18.95
C LYS A 182 -21.25 -8.06 -17.44
N ARG A 183 -20.77 -7.09 -16.67
CA ARG A 183 -21.07 -7.06 -15.22
C ARG A 183 -22.57 -6.82 -15.05
N VAL A 184 -23.29 -7.77 -14.49
CA VAL A 184 -24.65 -7.53 -14.04
C VAL A 184 -24.53 -6.54 -12.88
N ALA A 185 -24.96 -5.29 -13.09
CA ALA A 185 -24.98 -4.29 -12.04
C ALA A 185 -25.92 -4.80 -10.93
N SER A 186 -25.36 -5.12 -9.77
CA SER A 186 -26.15 -5.24 -8.55
C SER A 186 -26.67 -3.85 -8.24
N SER A 187 -27.97 -3.65 -8.52
CA SER A 187 -28.69 -2.40 -8.46
C SER A 187 -28.68 -1.82 -7.04
N THR A 188 -27.77 -0.87 -6.75
CA THR A 188 -27.93 0.07 -5.63
C THR A 188 -27.18 1.40 -5.87
N SER A 189 -27.24 1.96 -7.09
CA SER A 189 -26.84 3.37 -7.29
C SER A 189 -27.54 3.93 -8.52
N PRO A 190 -28.39 4.98 -8.37
CA PRO A 190 -29.19 5.51 -9.46
C PRO A 190 -28.48 6.57 -10.32
N HIS A 191 -27.17 6.52 -10.48
CA HIS A 191 -26.43 7.48 -11.32
C HIS A 191 -25.31 6.80 -12.11
N SER A 192 -25.69 5.97 -13.09
CA SER A 192 -24.79 5.58 -14.17
C SER A 192 -25.52 5.42 -15.48
N THR A 193 -25.34 6.40 -16.35
CA THR A 193 -25.75 6.38 -17.75
C THR A 193 -25.04 5.25 -18.51
N ASN A 194 -25.86 4.31 -18.99
CA ASN A 194 -25.67 3.51 -20.20
C ASN A 194 -24.28 2.94 -20.54
N SER A 195 -23.91 1.88 -19.89
CA SER A 195 -23.25 0.66 -20.40
C SER A 195 -22.84 -0.17 -19.20
N ALA A 196 -23.41 -1.36 -19.04
CA ALA A 196 -22.95 -2.29 -18.01
C ALA A 196 -21.44 -2.50 -18.19
N PRO A 197 -20.61 -2.24 -17.17
CA PRO A 197 -19.17 -2.32 -17.32
C PRO A 197 -18.78 -3.73 -17.76
N THR A 198 -18.06 -3.80 -18.85
CA THR A 198 -17.55 -5.05 -19.40
C THR A 198 -16.37 -5.50 -18.57
N VAL A 199 -16.39 -6.74 -18.07
CA VAL A 199 -15.29 -7.35 -17.33
C VAL A 199 -14.57 -8.33 -18.25
N ILE A 200 -13.27 -8.13 -18.41
CA ILE A 200 -12.41 -9.03 -19.12
C ILE A 200 -11.72 -9.94 -18.11
N LYS A 201 -11.92 -11.24 -18.24
CA LYS A 201 -11.29 -12.28 -17.44
C LYS A 201 -10.18 -12.94 -18.24
N ILE A 202 -9.08 -13.22 -17.59
CA ILE A 202 -7.96 -13.98 -18.12
C ILE A 202 -7.79 -15.22 -17.25
N GLU A 203 -8.03 -16.37 -17.80
CA GLU A 203 -7.94 -17.64 -17.11
C GLU A 203 -6.86 -18.50 -17.75
N PRO A 204 -6.01 -19.23 -16.99
CA PRO A 204 -5.11 -20.21 -17.56
C PRO A 204 -5.92 -21.32 -18.23
N SER A 205 -5.54 -21.73 -19.46
CA SER A 205 -6.25 -22.81 -20.17
C SER A 205 -6.13 -24.15 -19.46
N ASN A 206 -5.06 -24.36 -18.70
CA ASN A 206 -4.89 -25.50 -17.83
C ASN A 206 -4.60 -25.02 -16.40
N PRO A 207 -5.57 -25.10 -15.46
CA PRO A 207 -5.37 -24.66 -14.09
C PRO A 207 -4.38 -25.51 -13.28
N GLN A 208 -3.98 -26.67 -13.82
CA GLN A 208 -2.97 -27.55 -13.22
C GLN A 208 -1.53 -27.17 -13.59
N VAL A 209 -1.36 -26.29 -14.55
CA VAL A 209 -0.04 -25.87 -15.05
C VAL A 209 0.20 -24.43 -14.64
N VAL A 210 1.27 -24.22 -13.90
CA VAL A 210 1.82 -22.92 -13.57
C VAL A 210 2.73 -22.50 -14.73
N TYR A 211 2.38 -21.44 -15.44
CA TYR A 211 3.13 -20.93 -16.58
C TYR A 211 4.15 -19.87 -16.14
#